data_6f6764b6a9bd28834e5b94d40d719909
#
_entry.id   6f6764b6a9bd28834e5b94d40d719909
#
_cell.length_a   1.000
_cell.length_b   1.000
_cell.length_c   1.000
_cell.angle_alpha   90.00
_cell.angle_beta   90.00
_cell.angle_gamma   90.00
#
_symmetry.space_group_name_H-M   'P 1'
#
loop_
_entity.id
_entity.type
_entity.pdbx_description
1 polymer ?
#
loop_
_entity_poly.entity_id
_entity_poly.type
_entity_poly.pdbx_seq_one_letter_code
_entity_poly.pdbx_strand_id
1 'polypeptide(L)'
;NVFEREPFPQYASRELEDGQLRRNLGHATKTIREKRESAVAELPDWEDLRDSGAAIKQRVMAELPDLLEQFADAFEARGGHVHWARDADEANEIVRDLIEENAPILGSGRREVVKIKSMATQEIGLNEYLEPHGIDAFETDLAELIVQLGDDLPSRGVVVGLTDVVIEQQTGLTERGRGLLEGHSGDIG
;
A
#
# COMPACT_ATOMS: atom_id res chain seq x y z
N ASN A 1 19.66 13.73 -9.09
CA ASN A 1 20.53 12.99 -8.16
C ASN A 1 19.89 12.93 -6.78
N VAL A 2 19.07 11.91 -6.54
CA VAL A 2 18.38 11.69 -5.26
C VAL A 2 19.37 11.28 -4.14
N PHE A 3 20.63 10.98 -4.47
CA PHE A 3 21.60 10.36 -3.57
C PHE A 3 22.71 11.29 -3.03
N GLU A 4 22.67 12.59 -3.31
CA GLU A 4 23.54 13.56 -2.63
C GLU A 4 22.81 14.22 -1.44
N ARG A 5 22.17 13.40 -0.60
CA ARG A 5 21.68 13.90 0.67
C ARG A 5 22.83 13.97 1.66
N GLU A 6 22.90 15.10 2.36
CA GLU A 6 23.79 15.27 3.51
C GLU A 6 23.70 14.03 4.42
N PRO A 7 24.82 13.50 4.91
CA PRO A 7 24.80 12.35 5.82
C PRO A 7 23.88 12.59 7.03
N PHE A 8 23.12 11.59 7.41
CA PHE A 8 22.11 11.70 8.46
C PHE A 8 22.59 12.38 9.76
N PRO A 9 23.80 12.12 10.30
CA PRO A 9 24.25 12.80 11.51
C PRO A 9 24.34 14.31 11.39
N GLN A 10 24.82 14.82 10.25
CA GLN A 10 24.93 16.26 10.00
C GLN A 10 23.56 16.89 9.80
N TYR A 11 22.71 16.24 8.99
CA TYR A 11 21.30 16.63 8.82
C TYR A 11 20.57 16.71 10.17
N ALA A 12 20.65 15.65 10.96
CA ALA A 12 19.99 15.58 12.26
C ALA A 12 20.51 16.67 13.24
N SER A 13 21.82 16.92 13.25
CA SER A 13 22.42 17.98 14.07
C SER A 13 21.86 19.34 13.73
N ARG A 14 21.72 19.66 12.46
CA ARG A 14 21.17 20.94 11.98
C ARG A 14 19.69 21.08 12.36
N GLU A 15 18.89 20.04 12.12
CA GLU A 15 17.45 20.05 12.45
C GLU A 15 17.21 20.16 13.97
N LEU A 16 18.13 19.63 14.78
CA LEU A 16 18.06 19.77 16.25
C LEU A 16 18.32 21.20 16.73
N GLU A 17 18.93 22.08 15.94
CA GLU A 17 19.13 23.47 16.24
C GLU A 17 17.87 24.31 15.95
N ASP A 18 16.95 23.80 15.10
CA ASP A 18 15.67 24.47 14.83
C ASP A 18 14.75 24.44 16.05
N GLY A 19 14.75 25.54 16.78
CA GLY A 19 13.94 25.70 17.99
C GLY A 19 12.41 25.68 17.70
N GLN A 20 11.97 26.07 16.49
CA GLN A 20 10.56 26.02 16.14
C GLN A 20 10.12 24.59 15.85
N LEU A 21 10.92 23.85 15.06
CA LEU A 21 10.67 22.42 14.78
C LEU A 21 10.60 21.63 16.09
N ARG A 22 11.53 21.84 17.01
CA ARG A 22 11.55 21.16 18.31
C ARG A 22 10.32 21.46 19.14
N ARG A 23 9.86 22.71 19.18
CA ARG A 23 8.62 23.06 19.90
C ARG A 23 7.41 22.39 19.28
N ASN A 24 7.31 22.40 17.94
CA ASN A 24 6.20 21.79 17.22
C ASN A 24 6.15 20.27 17.44
N LEU A 25 7.30 19.59 17.31
CA LEU A 25 7.41 18.16 17.60
C LEU A 25 7.11 17.84 19.06
N GLY A 26 7.62 18.66 20.00
CA GLY A 26 7.33 18.52 21.43
C GLY A 26 5.84 18.64 21.72
N HIS A 27 5.16 19.62 21.13
CA HIS A 27 3.73 19.79 21.27
C HIS A 27 2.93 18.63 20.66
N ALA A 28 3.24 18.25 19.43
CA ALA A 28 2.55 17.18 18.74
C ALA A 28 2.70 15.83 19.47
N THR A 29 3.92 15.48 19.89
CA THR A 29 4.18 14.22 20.60
C THR A 29 3.55 14.21 22.00
N LYS A 30 3.53 15.35 22.69
CA LYS A 30 2.84 15.48 23.98
C LYS A 30 1.34 15.24 23.81
N THR A 31 0.70 15.94 22.86
CA THR A 31 -0.72 15.78 22.58
C THR A 31 -1.11 14.34 22.24
N ILE A 32 -0.30 13.66 21.43
CA ILE A 32 -0.52 12.25 21.06
C ILE A 32 -0.43 11.35 22.30
N ARG A 33 0.57 11.57 23.16
CA ARG A 33 0.74 10.79 24.40
C ARG A 33 -0.43 11.00 25.35
N GLU A 34 -0.84 12.24 25.59
CA GLU A 34 -1.98 12.56 26.47
C GLU A 34 -3.28 11.92 25.99
N LYS A 35 -3.56 11.96 24.68
CA LYS A 35 -4.71 11.26 24.09
C LYS A 35 -4.63 9.74 24.28
N ARG A 36 -3.44 9.17 24.07
CA ARG A 36 -3.22 7.74 24.32
C ARG A 36 -3.42 7.38 25.78
N GLU A 37 -2.84 8.13 26.69
CA GLU A 37 -2.97 7.91 28.14
C GLU A 37 -4.42 7.98 28.60
N SER A 38 -5.19 8.94 28.07
CA SER A 38 -6.62 9.05 28.36
C SER A 38 -7.39 7.82 27.86
N ALA A 39 -7.14 7.39 26.63
CA ALA A 39 -7.81 6.21 26.08
C ALA A 39 -7.43 4.91 26.83
N VAL A 40 -6.16 4.76 27.22
CA VAL A 40 -5.69 3.60 28.00
C VAL A 40 -6.30 3.58 29.39
N ALA A 41 -6.48 4.75 30.03
CA ALA A 41 -7.07 4.85 31.36
C ALA A 41 -8.55 4.37 31.41
N GLU A 42 -9.23 4.30 30.28
CA GLU A 42 -10.60 3.76 30.16
C GLU A 42 -10.64 2.22 30.21
N LEU A 43 -9.48 1.56 30.03
CA LEU A 43 -9.36 0.09 29.95
C LEU A 43 -8.62 -0.43 31.19
N PRO A 44 -9.33 -0.96 32.20
CA PRO A 44 -8.71 -1.42 33.45
C PRO A 44 -7.80 -2.65 33.25
N ASP A 45 -7.98 -3.39 32.17
CA ASP A 45 -7.23 -4.60 31.78
C ASP A 45 -6.24 -4.36 30.64
N TRP A 46 -5.83 -3.10 30.41
CA TRP A 46 -4.96 -2.71 29.30
C TRP A 46 -3.67 -3.55 29.20
N GLU A 47 -2.99 -3.82 30.29
CA GLU A 47 -1.74 -4.59 30.26
C GLU A 47 -2.01 -6.06 29.88
N ASP A 48 -3.09 -6.66 30.35
CA ASP A 48 -3.49 -8.04 29.99
C ASP A 48 -3.85 -8.12 28.50
N LEU A 49 -4.54 -7.11 27.96
CA LEU A 49 -4.85 -7.01 26.52
C LEU A 49 -3.57 -6.85 25.70
N ARG A 50 -2.65 -6.03 26.15
CA ARG A 50 -1.36 -5.81 25.49
C ARG A 50 -0.51 -7.08 25.46
N ASP A 51 -0.45 -7.81 26.57
CA ASP A 51 0.28 -9.07 26.67
C ASP A 51 -0.38 -10.16 25.82
N SER A 52 -1.69 -10.21 25.77
CA SER A 52 -2.45 -11.09 24.88
C SER A 52 -2.15 -10.80 23.40
N GLY A 53 -2.11 -9.51 23.01
CA GLY A 53 -1.73 -9.08 21.67
C GLY A 53 -0.28 -9.45 21.33
N ALA A 54 0.63 -9.29 22.28
CA ALA A 54 2.04 -9.70 22.11
C ALA A 54 2.16 -11.22 21.92
N ALA A 55 1.43 -12.01 22.71
CA ALA A 55 1.43 -13.47 22.59
C ALA A 55 0.88 -13.95 21.22
N ILE A 56 -0.17 -13.29 20.69
CA ILE A 56 -0.68 -13.58 19.35
C ILE A 56 0.39 -13.33 18.28
N LYS A 57 1.04 -12.16 18.30
CA LYS A 57 2.12 -11.83 17.36
C LYS A 57 3.29 -12.80 17.47
N GLN A 58 3.68 -13.16 18.69
CA GLN A 58 4.78 -14.10 18.90
C GLN A 58 4.46 -15.46 18.30
N ARG A 59 3.24 -15.96 18.47
CA ARG A 59 2.78 -17.22 17.85
C ARG A 59 2.78 -17.13 16.32
N VAL A 60 2.22 -16.05 15.76
CA VAL A 60 2.24 -15.83 14.31
C VAL A 60 3.66 -15.82 13.75
N MET A 61 4.59 -15.17 14.43
CA MET A 61 5.99 -15.14 13.98
C MET A 61 6.68 -16.52 14.09
N ALA A 62 6.31 -17.33 15.08
CA ALA A 62 6.84 -18.68 15.22
C ALA A 62 6.33 -19.66 14.14
N GLU A 63 5.10 -19.44 13.68
CA GLU A 63 4.40 -20.27 12.68
C GLU A 63 4.39 -19.61 11.29
N LEU A 64 5.12 -18.50 11.09
CA LEU A 64 5.03 -17.68 9.89
C LEU A 64 5.24 -18.45 8.57
N PRO A 65 6.23 -19.36 8.45
CA PRO A 65 6.41 -20.14 7.22
C PRO A 65 5.15 -20.95 6.85
N ASP A 66 4.60 -21.68 7.81
CA ASP A 66 3.41 -22.53 7.60
C ASP A 66 2.17 -21.67 7.28
N LEU A 67 2.03 -20.50 7.91
CA LEU A 67 0.94 -19.57 7.65
C LEU A 67 1.03 -18.95 6.25
N LEU A 68 2.25 -18.66 5.77
CA LEU A 68 2.46 -18.15 4.42
C LEU A 68 2.16 -19.22 3.36
N GLU A 69 2.55 -20.47 3.57
CA GLU A 69 2.18 -21.58 2.69
C GLU A 69 0.65 -21.78 2.65
N GLN A 70 0.01 -21.78 3.82
CA GLN A 70 -1.45 -21.88 3.92
C GLN A 70 -2.15 -20.72 3.19
N PHE A 71 -1.63 -19.51 3.30
CA PHE A 71 -2.14 -18.35 2.58
C PHE A 71 -2.00 -18.54 1.06
N ALA A 72 -0.81 -18.92 0.60
CA ALA A 72 -0.54 -19.13 -0.84
C ALA A 72 -1.48 -20.19 -1.41
N ASP A 73 -1.59 -21.35 -0.77
CA ASP A 73 -2.50 -22.44 -1.20
C ASP A 73 -3.96 -21.98 -1.27
N ALA A 74 -4.42 -21.25 -0.25
CA ALA A 74 -5.80 -20.77 -0.18
C ALA A 74 -6.09 -19.69 -1.23
N PHE A 75 -5.10 -18.86 -1.56
CA PHE A 75 -5.21 -17.83 -2.58
C PHE A 75 -5.22 -18.43 -3.99
N GLU A 76 -4.31 -19.36 -4.27
CA GLU A 76 -4.21 -20.06 -5.55
C GLU A 76 -5.42 -20.96 -5.81
N ALA A 77 -5.96 -21.60 -4.78
CA ALA A 77 -7.21 -22.39 -4.90
C ALA A 77 -8.43 -21.54 -5.33
N ARG A 78 -8.33 -20.20 -5.21
CA ARG A 78 -9.36 -19.25 -5.67
C ARG A 78 -9.03 -18.59 -7.01
N GLY A 79 -7.96 -19.06 -7.68
CA GLY A 79 -7.54 -18.56 -8.99
C GLY A 79 -6.58 -17.36 -8.93
N GLY A 80 -6.06 -17.02 -7.75
CA GLY A 80 -4.98 -16.05 -7.61
C GLY A 80 -3.62 -16.66 -7.94
N HIS A 81 -2.59 -15.81 -7.97
CA HIS A 81 -1.20 -16.21 -8.14
C HIS A 81 -0.35 -15.57 -7.05
N VAL A 82 0.50 -16.34 -6.39
CA VAL A 82 1.44 -15.86 -5.38
C VAL A 82 2.86 -15.92 -5.94
N HIS A 83 3.55 -14.80 -5.90
CA HIS A 83 4.93 -14.69 -6.34
C HIS A 83 5.83 -14.46 -5.13
N TRP A 84 6.95 -15.16 -5.08
CA TRP A 84 7.95 -15.05 -4.03
C TRP A 84 9.19 -14.37 -4.58
N ALA A 85 9.64 -13.33 -3.90
CA ALA A 85 10.86 -12.60 -4.24
C ALA A 85 11.86 -12.69 -3.09
N ARG A 86 13.13 -12.86 -3.40
CA ARG A 86 14.22 -12.95 -2.40
C ARG A 86 14.67 -11.58 -1.91
N ASP A 87 14.50 -10.58 -2.77
CA ASP A 87 14.95 -9.21 -2.54
C ASP A 87 14.13 -8.19 -3.35
N ALA A 88 14.46 -6.92 -3.21
CA ALA A 88 13.81 -5.82 -3.90
C ALA A 88 13.94 -5.89 -5.42
N ASP A 89 15.10 -6.32 -5.91
CA ASP A 89 15.37 -6.37 -7.36
C ASP A 89 14.48 -7.43 -8.01
N GLU A 90 14.42 -8.62 -7.44
CA GLU A 90 13.54 -9.70 -7.94
C GLU A 90 12.05 -9.33 -7.82
N ALA A 91 11.64 -8.66 -6.73
CA ALA A 91 10.27 -8.17 -6.60
C ALA A 91 9.91 -7.18 -7.71
N ASN A 92 10.79 -6.24 -8.00
CA ASN A 92 10.61 -5.25 -9.06
C ASN A 92 10.57 -5.90 -10.45
N GLU A 93 11.41 -6.90 -10.70
CA GLU A 93 11.40 -7.67 -11.95
C GLU A 93 10.08 -8.39 -12.16
N ILE A 94 9.60 -9.09 -11.14
CA ILE A 94 8.31 -9.80 -11.20
C ILE A 94 7.17 -8.81 -11.49
N VAL A 95 7.12 -7.68 -10.80
CA VAL A 95 6.07 -6.66 -11.02
C VAL A 95 6.15 -6.10 -12.44
N ARG A 96 7.36 -5.78 -12.95
CA ARG A 96 7.55 -5.32 -14.32
C ARG A 96 7.01 -6.35 -15.32
N ASP A 97 7.42 -7.60 -15.19
CA ASP A 97 7.05 -8.65 -16.12
C ASP A 97 5.53 -8.87 -16.17
N LEU A 98 4.88 -8.88 -15.00
CA LEU A 98 3.42 -8.95 -14.90
C LEU A 98 2.72 -7.74 -15.55
N ILE A 99 3.27 -6.53 -15.42
CA ILE A 99 2.75 -5.34 -16.09
C ILE A 99 2.94 -5.47 -17.61
N GLU A 100 4.11 -5.91 -18.07
CA GLU A 100 4.39 -6.07 -19.50
C GLU A 100 3.49 -7.09 -20.17
N GLU A 101 3.14 -8.17 -19.47
CA GLU A 101 2.23 -9.20 -19.95
C GLU A 101 0.77 -8.74 -20.02
N ASN A 102 0.35 -7.90 -19.07
CA ASN A 102 -1.08 -7.61 -18.85
C ASN A 102 -1.50 -6.19 -19.23
N ALA A 103 -0.60 -5.20 -19.18
CA ALA A 103 -0.95 -3.83 -19.49
C ALA A 103 -0.70 -3.49 -20.97
N PRO A 104 -1.64 -2.84 -21.67
CA PRO A 104 -1.45 -2.42 -23.05
C PRO A 104 -0.42 -1.29 -23.16
N ILE A 105 0.29 -1.22 -24.29
CA ILE A 105 1.06 -0.03 -24.65
C ILE A 105 0.08 1.02 -25.15
N LEU A 106 0.12 2.22 -24.54
CA LEU A 106 -0.73 3.33 -24.92
C LEU A 106 -0.21 4.06 -26.16
N GLY A 107 -0.98 5.01 -26.65
CA GLY A 107 -0.60 5.85 -27.80
C GLY A 107 0.67 6.68 -27.58
N SER A 108 1.07 6.89 -26.33
CA SER A 108 2.35 7.48 -25.94
C SER A 108 3.56 6.58 -26.16
N GLY A 109 3.36 5.29 -26.45
CA GLY A 109 4.38 4.27 -26.51
C GLY A 109 4.83 3.74 -25.14
N ARG A 110 4.14 4.13 -24.07
CA ARG A 110 4.40 3.72 -22.69
C ARG A 110 3.22 2.96 -22.11
N ARG A 111 3.46 2.23 -21.02
CA ARG A 111 2.40 1.62 -20.21
C ARG A 111 2.10 2.51 -19.01
N GLU A 112 0.88 2.51 -18.55
CA GLU A 112 0.47 3.23 -17.35
C GLU A 112 -0.15 2.26 -16.34
N VAL A 113 0.25 2.41 -15.09
CA VAL A 113 -0.30 1.64 -13.97
C VAL A 113 -0.69 2.58 -12.84
N VAL A 114 -1.76 2.24 -12.15
CA VAL A 114 -2.20 2.96 -10.95
C VAL A 114 -1.94 2.08 -9.74
N LYS A 115 -1.30 2.62 -8.73
CA LYS A 115 -1.05 1.92 -7.47
C LYS A 115 -1.44 2.79 -6.28
N ILE A 116 -1.78 2.16 -5.17
CA ILE A 116 -1.96 2.86 -3.90
C ILE A 116 -0.62 3.28 -3.32
N LYS A 117 -0.61 4.32 -2.49
CA LYS A 117 0.54 4.66 -1.67
C LYS A 117 0.89 3.48 -0.76
N SER A 118 2.09 2.95 -0.90
CA SER A 118 2.58 1.83 -0.10
C SER A 118 4.02 2.08 0.32
N MET A 119 4.30 1.96 1.61
CA MET A 119 5.67 2.04 2.11
C MET A 119 6.53 0.90 1.55
N ALA A 120 5.98 -0.29 1.38
CA ALA A 120 6.71 -1.41 0.82
C ALA A 120 7.18 -1.15 -0.61
N THR A 121 6.31 -0.61 -1.50
CA THR A 121 6.71 -0.24 -2.86
C THR A 121 7.70 0.90 -2.92
N GLN A 122 7.63 1.84 -1.97
CA GLN A 122 8.59 2.92 -1.86
C GLN A 122 9.96 2.41 -1.37
N GLU A 123 9.99 1.49 -0.42
CA GLU A 123 11.22 0.89 0.11
C GLU A 123 11.97 0.10 -0.95
N ILE A 124 11.28 -0.64 -1.82
CA ILE A 124 11.90 -1.37 -2.94
C ILE A 124 12.20 -0.48 -4.17
N GLY A 125 11.83 0.80 -4.14
CA GLY A 125 12.09 1.74 -5.25
C GLY A 125 11.32 1.40 -6.54
N LEU A 126 10.11 0.86 -6.42
CA LEU A 126 9.35 0.33 -7.56
C LEU A 126 9.11 1.38 -8.65
N ASN A 127 8.75 2.62 -8.32
CA ASN A 127 8.47 3.65 -9.32
C ASN A 127 9.73 4.01 -10.12
N GLU A 128 10.85 4.19 -9.42
CA GLU A 128 12.14 4.49 -10.00
C GLU A 128 12.66 3.34 -10.87
N TYR A 129 12.30 2.10 -10.53
CA TYR A 129 12.61 0.93 -11.33
C TYR A 129 11.76 0.83 -12.60
N LEU A 130 10.47 1.12 -12.54
CA LEU A 130 9.55 1.00 -13.67
C LEU A 130 9.73 2.10 -14.73
N GLU A 131 10.09 3.32 -14.34
CA GLU A 131 10.20 4.47 -15.24
C GLU A 131 11.13 4.24 -16.45
N PRO A 132 12.38 3.75 -16.29
CA PRO A 132 13.27 3.47 -17.42
C PRO A 132 12.79 2.30 -18.31
N HIS A 133 11.88 1.45 -17.80
CA HIS A 133 11.26 0.36 -18.58
C HIS A 133 10.02 0.82 -19.37
N GLY A 134 9.76 2.12 -19.43
CA GLY A 134 8.63 2.66 -20.18
C GLY A 134 7.27 2.43 -19.52
N ILE A 135 7.25 2.33 -18.20
CA ILE A 135 6.06 2.15 -17.38
C ILE A 135 5.91 3.35 -16.44
N ASP A 136 4.81 4.08 -16.58
CA ASP A 136 4.47 5.22 -15.72
C ASP A 136 3.57 4.72 -14.57
N ALA A 137 4.08 4.79 -13.34
CA ALA A 137 3.36 4.37 -12.14
C ALA A 137 2.78 5.59 -11.41
N PHE A 138 1.45 5.68 -11.37
CA PHE A 138 0.73 6.74 -10.67
C PHE A 138 0.34 6.28 -9.27
N GLU A 139 0.81 7.01 -8.27
CA GLU A 139 0.38 6.78 -6.89
C GLU A 139 -0.90 7.54 -6.60
N THR A 140 -1.91 6.83 -6.11
CA THR A 140 -3.17 7.42 -5.72
C THR A 140 -3.49 7.08 -4.28
N ASP A 141 -3.95 8.08 -3.54
CA ASP A 141 -4.73 7.86 -2.33
C ASP A 141 -6.21 7.74 -2.77
N LEU A 142 -6.95 6.82 -2.18
CA LEU A 142 -8.35 6.59 -2.54
C LEU A 142 -9.18 7.88 -2.42
N ALA A 143 -8.88 8.71 -1.44
CA ALA A 143 -9.53 10.00 -1.24
C ALA A 143 -9.14 11.02 -2.32
N GLU A 144 -7.88 11.03 -2.74
CA GLU A 144 -7.37 11.92 -3.80
C GLU A 144 -7.91 11.50 -5.18
N LEU A 145 -8.04 10.20 -5.42
CA LEU A 145 -8.56 9.67 -6.69
C LEU A 145 -9.99 10.15 -6.97
N ILE A 146 -10.85 10.12 -5.95
CA ILE A 146 -12.25 10.58 -6.07
C ILE A 146 -12.33 12.08 -6.36
N VAL A 147 -11.39 12.86 -5.83
CA VAL A 147 -11.37 14.32 -6.00
C VAL A 147 -10.72 14.75 -7.31
N GLN A 148 -9.70 14.03 -7.78
CA GLN A 148 -8.92 14.42 -8.97
C GLN A 148 -9.49 13.89 -10.28
N LEU A 149 -10.11 12.74 -10.28
CA LEU A 149 -10.49 12.06 -11.53
C LEU A 149 -11.93 12.25 -11.94
N GLY A 150 -12.82 12.76 -11.07
CA GLY A 150 -14.20 13.04 -11.44
C GLY A 150 -14.80 11.98 -12.39
N ASP A 151 -15.35 12.43 -13.52
CA ASP A 151 -15.91 11.56 -14.56
C ASP A 151 -14.87 10.99 -15.56
N ASP A 152 -13.59 11.37 -15.44
CA ASP A 152 -12.53 11.04 -16.40
C ASP A 152 -11.59 9.90 -15.92
N LEU A 153 -12.07 8.96 -15.13
CA LEU A 153 -11.31 7.74 -14.83
C LEU A 153 -10.93 7.04 -16.14
N PRO A 154 -9.63 6.93 -16.48
CA PRO A 154 -9.23 6.20 -17.66
C PRO A 154 -9.69 4.75 -17.52
N SER A 155 -10.56 4.32 -18.41
CA SER A 155 -11.20 3.00 -18.42
C SER A 155 -10.22 1.86 -18.74
N ARG A 156 -8.90 2.05 -18.61
CA ARG A 156 -7.86 1.14 -19.06
C ARG A 156 -6.58 1.23 -18.23
N GLY A 157 -6.68 1.16 -16.94
CA GLY A 157 -5.50 1.07 -16.07
C GLY A 157 -5.39 -0.31 -15.39
N VAL A 158 -4.16 -0.80 -15.22
CA VAL A 158 -3.89 -1.92 -14.31
C VAL A 158 -3.75 -1.32 -12.90
N VAL A 159 -4.56 -1.78 -11.96
CA VAL A 159 -4.47 -1.37 -10.56
C VAL A 159 -3.57 -2.34 -9.82
N VAL A 160 -2.44 -1.86 -9.32
CA VAL A 160 -1.55 -2.64 -8.47
C VAL A 160 -1.86 -2.31 -7.01
N GLY A 161 -2.54 -3.20 -6.33
CA GLY A 161 -2.80 -3.10 -4.90
C GLY A 161 -1.76 -3.90 -4.13
N LEU A 162 -1.03 -3.26 -3.22
CA LEU A 162 -0.05 -3.92 -2.36
C LEU A 162 -0.49 -3.89 -0.90
N THR A 163 -1.42 -4.73 -0.57
CA THR A 163 -1.40 -5.49 0.67
C THR A 163 -1.22 -6.97 0.37
N ASP A 164 -1.50 -7.34 -0.85
CA ASP A 164 -1.22 -8.63 -1.50
C ASP A 164 -1.08 -8.25 -2.95
N VAL A 165 -0.04 -8.65 -3.66
CA VAL A 165 0.14 -8.29 -5.07
C VAL A 165 -1.05 -8.83 -5.87
N VAL A 166 -2.14 -8.06 -5.87
CA VAL A 166 -3.31 -8.34 -6.71
C VAL A 166 -3.23 -7.40 -7.89
N ILE A 167 -2.81 -7.93 -9.03
CA ILE A 167 -2.97 -7.26 -10.31
C ILE A 167 -4.34 -7.66 -10.83
N GLU A 168 -5.31 -6.79 -10.67
CA GLU A 168 -6.62 -6.99 -11.26
C GLU A 168 -6.67 -6.30 -12.63
N GLN A 169 -6.66 -7.11 -13.69
CA GLN A 169 -6.90 -6.63 -15.03
C GLN A 169 -8.40 -6.34 -15.17
N GLN A 170 -8.80 -5.08 -15.17
CA GLN A 170 -10.15 -4.70 -15.59
C GLN A 170 -10.28 -4.81 -17.12
N THR A 171 -10.37 -6.02 -17.61
CA THR A 171 -10.95 -6.27 -18.94
C THR A 171 -12.46 -6.45 -18.76
N GLY A 172 -13.19 -5.34 -18.92
CA GLY A 172 -14.65 -5.35 -19.04
C GLY A 172 -15.38 -5.76 -17.76
N LEU A 173 -16.13 -4.85 -17.20
CA LEU A 173 -17.26 -5.19 -16.33
C LEU A 173 -18.16 -6.17 -17.11
N THR A 174 -18.05 -7.45 -16.80
CA THR A 174 -19.04 -8.43 -17.26
C THR A 174 -20.38 -8.01 -16.68
N GLU A 175 -21.45 -8.23 -17.45
CA GLU A 175 -22.85 -7.86 -17.10
C GLU A 175 -23.31 -8.26 -15.67
N ARG A 176 -22.57 -9.14 -14.99
CA ARG A 176 -22.82 -9.52 -13.58
C ARG A 176 -22.49 -8.44 -12.56
N GLY A 177 -21.54 -7.54 -12.85
CA GLY A 177 -21.19 -6.44 -11.94
C GLY A 177 -22.20 -5.30 -11.98
N ARG A 178 -22.87 -5.07 -13.12
CA ARG A 178 -23.93 -4.09 -13.25
C ARG A 178 -25.21 -4.43 -12.46
N GLY A 179 -25.55 -5.70 -12.39
CA GLY A 179 -26.75 -6.14 -11.67
C GLY A 179 -26.69 -5.95 -10.16
N LEU A 180 -25.50 -5.83 -9.56
CA LEU A 180 -25.33 -5.63 -8.11
C LEU A 180 -25.45 -4.16 -7.68
N LEU A 181 -25.22 -3.22 -8.60
CA LEU A 181 -25.36 -1.78 -8.33
C LEU A 181 -26.78 -1.25 -8.63
N GLU A 182 -27.53 -1.91 -9.50
CA GLU A 182 -28.91 -1.53 -9.83
C GLU A 182 -29.98 -2.13 -8.90
N GLY A 183 -29.60 -3.08 -8.03
CA GLY A 183 -30.54 -3.80 -7.14
C GLY A 183 -30.88 -3.14 -5.80
N HIS A 184 -30.35 -1.93 -5.50
CA HIS A 184 -30.59 -1.26 -4.20
C HIS A 184 -31.24 0.13 -4.32
N SER A 185 -31.95 0.41 -5.40
CA SER A 185 -32.81 1.60 -5.52
C SER A 185 -34.27 1.18 -5.65
N GLY A 186 -34.83 0.60 -4.63
CA GLY A 186 -36.24 0.21 -4.58
C GLY A 186 -36.75 0.19 -3.16
N ASP A 187 -37.62 1.15 -2.88
CA ASP A 187 -38.60 1.22 -1.78
C ASP A 187 -38.07 1.46 -0.34
N ILE A 188 -38.07 2.73 0.03
CA ILE A 188 -38.53 3.15 1.35
C ILE A 188 -39.75 4.04 1.12
N GLY A 189 -40.94 3.43 1.22
CA GLY A 189 -42.19 4.10 1.47
C GLY A 189 -42.39 4.24 2.97
#